data_16f5b055d916c8a35ba179db632fe45b
#
_entry.id   16f5b055d916c8a35ba179db632fe45b
#
_cell.length_a   1.000
_cell.length_b   1.000
_cell.length_c   1.000
_cell.angle_alpha   90.00
_cell.angle_beta   90.00
_cell.angle_gamma   90.00
#
_symmetry.space_group_name_H-M   'P 1'
#
loop_
_entity.id
_entity.type
_entity.pdbx_description
1 polymer ?
#
loop_
_entity_poly.entity_id
_entity_poly.type
_entity_poly.pdbx_seq_one_letter_code
_entity_poly.pdbx_strand_id
1 'polypeptide(L)'
;EALEKDAEIHTLEINDEMEDFIRKYVSQSPDKDKIKLYFGDAMEIIPALDESFDLVFIDADKRLYSDYYDLIFDKLPAGALILADNTLWDGKVLEPLHPADKQTAGILAFNDKIKADQRVEKVILPLRDGLTMIWKK
;
A
#
# COMPACT_ATOMS: atom_id res chain seq x y z
N GLU A 1 -7.63 18.51 -3.43
CA GLU A 1 -8.09 19.03 -4.74
C GLU A 1 -8.29 17.92 -5.79
N ALA A 2 -7.63 16.76 -5.66
CA ALA A 2 -7.77 15.63 -6.59
C ALA A 2 -8.92 14.68 -6.22
N LEU A 3 -9.46 14.79 -5.01
CA LEU A 3 -10.55 13.94 -4.55
C LEU A 3 -11.90 14.50 -4.98
N GLU A 4 -12.79 13.63 -5.39
CA GLU A 4 -14.19 13.96 -5.59
C GLU A 4 -14.85 14.41 -4.28
N LYS A 5 -16.03 15.05 -4.39
CA LYS A 5 -16.68 15.67 -3.23
C LYS A 5 -16.97 14.66 -2.11
N ASP A 6 -17.33 13.45 -2.47
CA ASP A 6 -17.74 12.39 -1.53
C ASP A 6 -16.64 11.33 -1.27
N ALA A 7 -15.40 11.58 -1.76
CA ALA A 7 -14.28 10.66 -1.56
C ALA A 7 -13.69 10.79 -0.15
N GLU A 8 -13.23 9.67 0.40
CA GLU A 8 -12.55 9.58 1.69
C GLU A 8 -11.13 9.01 1.51
N ILE A 9 -10.23 9.39 2.42
CA ILE A 9 -8.89 8.84 2.55
C ILE A 9 -8.81 8.08 3.86
N HIS A 10 -8.49 6.80 3.79
CA HIS A 10 -8.17 5.97 4.94
C HIS A 10 -6.65 5.82 5.00
N THR A 11 -6.02 6.27 6.07
CA THR A 11 -4.57 6.16 6.26
C THR A 11 -4.24 5.46 7.57
N LEU A 12 -3.33 4.50 7.49
CA LEU A 12 -2.92 3.64 8.59
C LEU A 12 -1.47 3.96 8.96
N GLU A 13 -1.21 4.10 10.24
CA GLU A 13 0.13 4.36 10.80
C GLU A 13 0.38 3.41 11.97
N ILE A 14 1.48 2.66 11.92
CA ILE A 14 1.85 1.73 12.99
C ILE A 14 2.62 2.41 14.13
N ASN A 15 3.29 3.53 13.85
CA ASN A 15 4.07 4.25 14.84
C ASN A 15 3.15 5.18 15.66
N ASP A 16 2.79 4.76 16.86
CA ASP A 16 1.93 5.50 17.77
C ASP A 16 2.58 6.80 18.29
N GLU A 17 3.92 6.89 18.31
CA GLU A 17 4.62 8.13 18.65
C GLU A 17 4.33 9.26 17.67
N MET A 18 3.90 8.94 16.44
CA MET A 18 3.54 9.92 15.43
C MET A 18 2.09 10.41 15.52
N GLU A 19 1.26 9.81 16.38
CA GLU A 19 -0.18 10.10 16.43
C GLU A 19 -0.49 11.57 16.65
N ASP A 20 0.06 12.18 17.70
CA ASP A 20 -0.19 13.59 18.03
C ASP A 20 0.26 14.53 16.90
N PHE A 21 1.41 14.21 16.29
CA PHE A 21 1.93 14.98 15.17
C PHE A 21 0.99 14.90 13.96
N ILE A 22 0.59 13.70 13.56
CA ILE A 22 -0.30 13.48 12.42
C ILE A 22 -1.65 14.14 12.65
N ARG A 23 -2.28 13.91 13.81
CA ARG A 23 -3.57 14.53 14.16
C ARG A 23 -3.52 16.05 14.13
N LYS A 24 -2.43 16.65 14.64
CA LYS A 24 -2.21 18.10 14.60
C LYS A 24 -2.23 18.64 13.19
N TYR A 25 -1.52 18.01 12.25
CA TYR A 25 -1.44 18.52 10.88
C TYR A 25 -2.70 18.21 10.07
N VAL A 26 -3.29 17.04 10.25
CA VAL A 26 -4.57 16.70 9.61
C VAL A 26 -5.68 17.65 10.06
N SER A 27 -5.73 18.01 11.35
CA SER A 27 -6.75 18.96 11.86
C SER A 27 -6.69 20.35 11.23
N GLN A 28 -5.54 20.72 10.67
CA GLN A 28 -5.33 22.01 9.98
C GLN A 28 -5.69 21.94 8.47
N SER A 29 -5.93 20.73 7.95
CA SER A 29 -6.32 20.57 6.55
C SER A 29 -7.76 21.03 6.31
N PRO A 30 -8.05 21.72 5.19
CA PRO A 30 -9.42 22.00 4.77
C PRO A 30 -10.22 20.72 4.48
N ASP A 31 -9.53 19.61 4.17
CA ASP A 31 -10.12 18.31 3.85
C ASP A 31 -10.09 17.31 5.03
N LYS A 32 -9.88 17.81 6.27
CA LYS A 32 -9.76 16.97 7.47
C LYS A 32 -10.92 16.00 7.67
N ASP A 33 -12.12 16.39 7.31
CA ASP A 33 -13.33 15.60 7.48
C ASP A 33 -13.40 14.40 6.52
N LYS A 34 -12.56 14.41 5.47
CA LYS A 34 -12.41 13.31 4.51
C LYS A 34 -11.31 12.33 4.91
N ILE A 35 -10.49 12.63 5.92
CA ILE A 35 -9.34 11.83 6.30
C ILE A 35 -9.67 11.01 7.54
N LYS A 36 -9.68 9.69 7.36
CA LYS A 36 -9.85 8.71 8.45
C LYS A 36 -8.46 8.21 8.87
N LEU A 37 -8.09 8.48 10.12
CA LEU A 37 -6.80 8.09 10.69
C LEU A 37 -6.96 6.83 11.54
N TYR A 38 -6.15 5.83 11.26
CA TYR A 38 -6.08 4.59 12.02
C TYR A 38 -4.65 4.40 12.54
N PHE A 39 -4.50 4.13 13.84
CA PHE A 39 -3.21 3.86 14.45
C PHE A 39 -3.15 2.41 14.92
N GLY A 40 -2.13 1.68 14.49
CA GLY A 40 -1.93 0.27 14.80
C GLY A 40 -1.50 -0.57 13.60
N ASP A 41 -1.52 -1.88 13.80
CA ASP A 41 -1.10 -2.84 12.77
C ASP A 41 -2.13 -2.93 11.64
N ALA A 42 -1.68 -2.67 10.42
CA ALA A 42 -2.51 -2.80 9.23
C ALA A 42 -3.07 -4.23 9.04
N MET A 43 -2.35 -5.25 9.51
CA MET A 43 -2.81 -6.64 9.47
C MET A 43 -4.06 -6.90 10.33
N GLU A 44 -4.26 -6.08 11.36
CA GLU A 44 -5.45 -6.14 12.23
C GLU A 44 -6.53 -5.17 11.78
N ILE A 45 -6.13 -3.98 11.32
CA ILE A 45 -7.05 -2.90 10.95
C ILE A 45 -7.77 -3.20 9.63
N ILE A 46 -7.02 -3.58 8.57
CA ILE A 46 -7.60 -3.80 7.23
C ILE A 46 -8.76 -4.81 7.24
N PRO A 47 -8.67 -5.97 7.91
CA PRO A 47 -9.80 -6.90 7.97
C PRO A 47 -11.06 -6.32 8.62
N ALA A 48 -10.89 -5.41 9.58
CA ALA A 48 -11.99 -4.80 10.33
C ALA A 48 -12.70 -3.65 9.59
N LEU A 49 -12.08 -3.11 8.52
CA LEU A 49 -12.72 -2.09 7.68
C LEU A 49 -13.82 -2.75 6.83
N ASP A 50 -14.99 -2.15 6.80
CA ASP A 50 -16.15 -2.63 5.99
C ASP A 50 -16.31 -1.81 4.69
N GLU A 51 -15.26 -1.12 4.29
CA GLU A 51 -15.23 -0.28 3.10
C GLU A 51 -14.65 -1.00 1.90
N SER A 52 -15.02 -0.50 0.72
CA SER A 52 -14.41 -0.85 -0.57
C SER A 52 -13.55 0.30 -1.05
N PHE A 53 -12.38 0.01 -1.64
CA PHE A 53 -11.39 1.01 -2.01
C PHE A 53 -11.16 1.03 -3.52
N ASP A 54 -11.23 2.21 -4.15
CA ASP A 54 -10.93 2.39 -5.57
C ASP A 54 -9.44 2.57 -5.84
N LEU A 55 -8.71 3.09 -4.85
CA LEU A 55 -7.26 3.29 -4.91
C LEU A 55 -6.62 2.89 -3.57
N VAL A 56 -5.56 2.11 -3.64
CA VAL A 56 -4.72 1.76 -2.50
C VAL A 56 -3.27 2.11 -2.79
N PHE A 57 -2.59 2.75 -1.84
CA PHE A 57 -1.15 2.99 -1.88
C PHE A 57 -0.48 2.17 -0.78
N ILE A 58 0.45 1.30 -1.17
CA ILE A 58 1.22 0.46 -0.25
C ILE A 58 2.64 1.01 -0.17
N ASP A 59 2.97 1.59 0.99
CA ASP A 59 4.31 2.03 1.37
C ASP A 59 4.55 1.72 2.85
N ALA A 60 4.77 0.46 3.14
CA ALA A 60 4.84 -0.07 4.50
C ALA A 60 6.01 -1.04 4.65
N ASP A 61 5.95 -1.95 5.63
CA ASP A 61 6.97 -3.00 5.84
C ASP A 61 7.04 -3.92 4.61
N LYS A 62 8.18 -3.92 3.94
CA LYS A 62 8.39 -4.67 2.70
C LYS A 62 8.27 -6.18 2.87
N ARG A 63 8.48 -6.68 4.10
CA ARG A 63 8.31 -8.11 4.43
C ARG A 63 6.87 -8.58 4.29
N LEU A 64 5.90 -7.67 4.43
CA LEU A 64 4.47 -7.95 4.49
C LEU A 64 3.69 -7.51 3.23
N TYR A 65 4.38 -7.07 2.17
CA TYR A 65 3.71 -6.59 0.96
C TYR A 65 2.75 -7.60 0.35
N SER A 66 3.14 -8.89 0.34
CA SER A 66 2.27 -9.96 -0.16
C SER A 66 1.01 -10.16 0.70
N ASP A 67 1.15 -9.96 2.02
CA ASP A 67 0.06 -10.11 2.97
C ASP A 67 -0.91 -8.91 2.88
N TYR A 68 -0.37 -7.68 2.79
CA TYR A 68 -1.20 -6.49 2.55
C TYR A 68 -1.99 -6.61 1.25
N TYR A 69 -1.34 -7.10 0.17
CA TYR A 69 -2.02 -7.32 -1.09
C TYR A 69 -3.19 -8.30 -0.94
N ASP A 70 -3.01 -9.42 -0.26
CA ASP A 70 -4.08 -10.40 -0.06
C ASP A 70 -5.23 -9.82 0.75
N LEU A 71 -4.95 -9.14 1.86
CA LEU A 71 -5.97 -8.53 2.71
C LEU A 71 -6.80 -7.47 1.98
N ILE A 72 -6.16 -6.67 1.12
CA ILE A 72 -6.84 -5.57 0.45
C ILE A 72 -7.59 -6.03 -0.81
N PHE A 73 -7.10 -7.08 -1.47
CA PHE A 73 -7.59 -7.47 -2.79
C PHE A 73 -9.09 -7.74 -2.82
N ASP A 74 -9.63 -8.40 -1.80
CA ASP A 74 -11.06 -8.74 -1.72
C ASP A 74 -11.94 -7.50 -1.44
N LYS A 75 -11.33 -6.41 -0.95
CA LYS A 75 -12.00 -5.12 -0.69
C LYS A 75 -11.99 -4.17 -1.89
N LEU A 76 -11.41 -4.58 -3.00
CA LEU A 76 -11.32 -3.78 -4.22
C LEU A 76 -12.40 -4.18 -5.22
N PRO A 77 -13.14 -3.25 -5.82
CA PRO A 77 -13.99 -3.53 -6.98
C PRO A 77 -13.13 -3.79 -8.23
N ALA A 78 -13.74 -4.33 -9.28
CA ALA A 78 -13.13 -4.35 -10.60
C ALA A 78 -12.89 -2.91 -11.07
N GLY A 79 -11.71 -2.67 -11.64
CA GLY A 79 -11.28 -1.32 -12.04
C GLY A 79 -10.47 -0.57 -10.97
N ALA A 80 -10.39 -1.08 -9.74
CA ALA A 80 -9.57 -0.47 -8.70
C ALA A 80 -8.07 -0.58 -8.98
N LEU A 81 -7.30 0.36 -8.43
CA LEU A 81 -5.87 0.48 -8.64
C LEU A 81 -5.10 0.32 -7.31
N ILE A 82 -4.10 -0.54 -7.30
CA ILE A 82 -3.09 -0.58 -6.24
C ILE A 82 -1.80 0.04 -6.77
N LEU A 83 -1.18 0.90 -5.99
CA LEU A 83 0.15 1.45 -6.19
C LEU A 83 1.06 0.91 -5.08
N ALA A 84 2.08 0.14 -5.44
CA ALA A 84 3.05 -0.38 -4.48
C ALA A 84 4.41 0.29 -4.73
N ASP A 85 4.93 0.97 -3.70
CA ASP A 85 6.18 1.72 -3.79
C ASP A 85 7.41 0.85 -3.48
N ASN A 86 8.56 1.29 -3.97
CA ASN A 86 9.89 0.69 -3.76
C ASN A 86 10.02 -0.77 -4.27
N THR A 87 9.34 -1.13 -5.35
CA THR A 87 9.31 -2.51 -5.85
C THR A 87 10.56 -2.91 -6.64
N LEU A 88 11.44 -1.95 -6.98
CA LEU A 88 12.80 -2.20 -7.49
C LEU A 88 13.85 -2.28 -6.38
N TRP A 89 13.55 -1.74 -5.20
CA TRP A 89 14.31 -1.85 -3.95
C TRP A 89 15.81 -1.56 -4.13
N ASP A 90 16.12 -0.35 -4.62
CA ASP A 90 17.50 0.12 -4.88
C ASP A 90 18.31 -0.85 -5.79
N GLY A 91 17.59 -1.54 -6.71
CA GLY A 91 18.19 -2.53 -7.60
C GLY A 91 18.48 -3.89 -6.97
N LYS A 92 18.32 -4.06 -5.66
CA LYS A 92 18.61 -5.32 -4.96
C LYS A 92 17.79 -6.51 -5.45
N VAL A 93 16.63 -6.26 -6.08
CA VAL A 93 15.84 -7.33 -6.72
C VAL A 93 16.55 -8.02 -7.88
N LEU A 94 17.64 -7.45 -8.40
CA LEU A 94 18.47 -8.02 -9.46
C LEU A 94 19.74 -8.69 -8.93
N GLU A 95 20.00 -8.58 -7.63
CA GLU A 95 21.18 -9.13 -6.99
C GLU A 95 20.89 -10.49 -6.33
N PRO A 96 21.92 -11.31 -6.06
CA PRO A 96 21.75 -12.52 -5.25
C PRO A 96 21.22 -12.17 -3.86
N LEU A 97 20.10 -12.77 -3.47
CA LEU A 97 19.47 -12.52 -2.19
C LEU A 97 20.36 -12.96 -1.02
N HIS A 98 20.70 -12.02 -0.12
CA HIS A 98 21.37 -12.35 1.12
C HIS A 98 20.38 -12.99 2.11
N PRO A 99 20.68 -14.14 2.74
CA PRO A 99 19.73 -14.87 3.59
C PRO A 99 19.16 -14.09 4.78
N ALA A 100 19.88 -13.07 5.26
CA ALA A 100 19.45 -12.21 6.35
C ALA A 100 18.59 -11.01 5.88
N ASP A 101 18.55 -10.72 4.58
CA ASP A 101 17.80 -9.58 4.03
C ASP A 101 16.32 -9.94 3.80
N LYS A 102 15.54 -9.84 4.88
CA LYS A 102 14.11 -10.16 4.87
C LYS A 102 13.27 -9.13 4.09
N GLN A 103 13.74 -7.88 3.97
CA GLN A 103 13.05 -6.83 3.22
C GLN A 103 13.11 -7.14 1.72
N THR A 104 14.32 -7.41 1.20
CA THR A 104 14.50 -7.80 -0.21
C THR A 104 13.74 -9.10 -0.51
N ALA A 105 13.77 -10.08 0.40
CA ALA A 105 13.02 -11.33 0.25
C ALA A 105 11.51 -11.07 0.11
N GLY A 106 10.95 -10.17 0.93
CA GLY A 106 9.54 -9.80 0.87
C GLY A 106 9.17 -9.12 -0.47
N ILE A 107 9.98 -8.17 -0.95
CA ILE A 107 9.75 -7.52 -2.25
C ILE A 107 9.84 -8.52 -3.41
N LEU A 108 10.83 -9.42 -3.40
CA LEU A 108 10.93 -10.47 -4.43
C LEU A 108 9.69 -11.35 -4.44
N ALA A 109 9.24 -11.81 -3.26
CA ALA A 109 8.04 -12.63 -3.14
C ALA A 109 6.78 -11.89 -3.63
N PHE A 110 6.64 -10.60 -3.30
CA PHE A 110 5.57 -9.75 -3.79
C PHE A 110 5.61 -9.59 -5.31
N ASN A 111 6.76 -9.27 -5.88
CA ASN A 111 6.92 -9.09 -7.32
C ASN A 111 6.57 -10.37 -8.09
N ASP A 112 7.01 -11.54 -7.61
CA ASP A 112 6.69 -12.83 -8.21
C ASP A 112 5.20 -13.15 -8.10
N LYS A 113 4.59 -12.86 -6.95
CA LYS A 113 3.15 -13.03 -6.72
C LYS A 113 2.33 -12.20 -7.71
N ILE A 114 2.61 -10.89 -7.81
CA ILE A 114 1.91 -10.00 -8.73
C ILE A 114 2.12 -10.41 -10.19
N LYS A 115 3.34 -10.81 -10.54
CA LYS A 115 3.66 -11.32 -11.88
C LYS A 115 2.80 -12.53 -12.25
N ALA A 116 2.54 -13.44 -11.33
CA ALA A 116 1.76 -14.66 -11.55
C ALA A 116 0.25 -14.42 -11.53
N ASP A 117 -0.24 -13.35 -10.89
CA ASP A 117 -1.67 -13.12 -10.70
C ASP A 117 -2.35 -12.73 -12.02
N GLN A 118 -3.30 -13.56 -12.47
CA GLN A 118 -4.06 -13.36 -13.70
C GLN A 118 -5.31 -12.46 -13.54
N ARG A 119 -5.65 -12.13 -12.29
CA ARG A 119 -6.81 -11.28 -11.96
C ARG A 119 -6.50 -9.80 -12.16
N VAL A 120 -5.24 -9.46 -12.45
CA VAL A 120 -4.77 -8.07 -12.56
C VAL A 120 -4.01 -7.81 -13.85
N GLU A 121 -4.06 -6.56 -14.31
CA GLU A 121 -3.04 -5.98 -15.19
C GLU A 121 -2.01 -5.26 -14.33
N LYS A 122 -0.75 -5.29 -14.72
CA LYS A 122 0.34 -4.72 -13.93
C LYS A 122 1.45 -4.16 -14.78
N VAL A 123 2.08 -3.09 -14.26
CA VAL A 123 3.26 -2.47 -14.85
C VAL A 123 4.15 -1.91 -13.75
N ILE A 124 5.45 -2.06 -13.88
CA ILE A 124 6.42 -1.37 -13.03
C ILE A 124 6.87 -0.10 -13.74
N LEU A 125 6.63 1.03 -13.11
CA LEU A 125 7.18 2.31 -13.54
C LEU A 125 8.54 2.49 -12.88
N PRO A 126 9.62 2.74 -13.65
CA PRO A 126 10.96 2.96 -13.10
C PRO A 126 11.12 4.38 -12.57
N LEU A 127 10.20 4.78 -11.70
CA LEU A 127 10.23 6.05 -10.98
C LEU A 127 10.94 5.82 -9.65
N ARG A 128 12.07 6.52 -9.42
CA ARG A 128 12.89 6.36 -8.21
C ARG A 128 13.20 4.88 -7.95
N ASP A 129 12.65 4.34 -6.88
CA ASP A 129 12.86 2.96 -6.42
C ASP A 129 11.78 1.96 -6.91
N GLY A 130 11.11 2.33 -7.98
CA GLY A 130 10.09 1.52 -8.65
C GLY A 130 8.71 1.63 -8.03
N LEU A 131 7.74 1.99 -8.85
CA LEU A 131 6.32 2.02 -8.49
C LEU A 131 5.58 0.98 -9.32
N THR A 132 5.07 -0.07 -8.67
CA THR A 132 4.22 -1.05 -9.35
C THR A 132 2.78 -0.60 -9.31
N MET A 133 2.19 -0.42 -10.49
CA MET A 133 0.76 -0.20 -10.68
C MET A 133 0.08 -1.54 -10.94
N ILE A 134 -0.98 -1.84 -10.21
CA ILE A 134 -1.72 -3.11 -10.27
C ILE A 134 -3.20 -2.77 -10.44
N TRP A 135 -3.76 -3.11 -11.57
CA TRP A 135 -5.15 -2.85 -11.91
C TRP A 135 -5.97 -4.11 -11.77
N LYS A 136 -7.00 -4.12 -10.93
CA LYS A 136 -7.92 -5.26 -10.76
C LYS A 136 -8.88 -5.34 -11.95
N LYS A 137 -8.98 -6.52 -12.59
CA LYS A 137 -9.89 -6.80 -13.70
C LYS A 137 -11.34 -6.92 -13.27
#